data_219e1552d5b40c12f419fece72b52924
#
_entry.id   219e1552d5b40c12f419fece72b52924
#
_cell.length_a   1.000
_cell.length_b   1.000
_cell.length_c   1.000
_cell.angle_alpha   90.00
_cell.angle_beta   90.00
_cell.angle_gamma   90.00
#
_symmetry.space_group_name_H-M   'P 1'
#
loop_
_entity.id
_entity.type
_entity.pdbx_description
1 polymer ?
#
loop_
_entity_poly.entity_id
_entity_poly.type
_entity_poly.pdbx_seq_one_letter_code
_entity_poly.pdbx_strand_id
1 'polypeptide(L)'
;MAITHLSRATRKSLAEVFGGGEASRMTPEVAKNIEILDDVVACWFDPESVEQEVPLLGRSLDVLAKAEIPGTGEEIAVAIENQYGIGDPDHFGRLVGWYMPETGAEMGILIAEGFDPHLVRAIEESRVIKPKYGLWLVEATGQVVGGSPVVAYELQATSLERDEWLLRKKAFRDNSGTAAGTSSEKRAADKKQIDALYRHIGATGSGALSTLVSKTQSSGGPYRHLIDNENGCHVVLFLGRTRISVGSAYSKRNFDEALLETLTALIKNSELEPAPRKRELRSAWWRLADIGTGSDQSLWPSDLGAQLDAQYELVRNVIDELQDRMMAAIRQHQQHS
;
A
#
# COMPACT_ATOMS: atom_id res chain seq x y z
N MET A 1 4.43 -29.00 27.66
CA MET A 1 5.39 -28.74 26.56
C MET A 1 6.53 -27.91 27.11
N ALA A 2 7.75 -28.39 27.07
CA ALA A 2 8.91 -27.61 27.49
C ALA A 2 9.31 -26.68 26.34
N ILE A 3 9.42 -25.37 26.61
CA ILE A 3 9.98 -24.40 25.66
C ILE A 3 11.47 -24.69 25.60
N THR A 4 11.93 -25.33 24.53
CA THR A 4 13.30 -25.82 24.43
C THR A 4 14.31 -24.81 23.90
N HIS A 5 13.90 -23.72 23.23
CA HIS A 5 14.80 -22.66 22.77
C HIS A 5 14.09 -21.30 22.71
N LEU A 6 14.56 -20.36 23.52
CA LEU A 6 14.32 -18.93 23.32
C LEU A 6 15.50 -18.38 22.51
N SER A 7 15.28 -18.06 21.26
CA SER A 7 16.28 -17.34 20.45
C SER A 7 16.43 -15.92 20.98
N ARG A 8 17.64 -15.55 21.40
CA ARG A 8 17.92 -14.19 21.84
C ARG A 8 17.97 -13.27 20.62
N ALA A 9 17.16 -12.23 20.61
CA ALA A 9 17.25 -11.18 19.59
C ALA A 9 18.59 -10.44 19.74
N THR A 10 19.30 -10.25 18.62
CA THR A 10 20.54 -9.46 18.59
C THR A 10 20.25 -8.17 17.85
N ARG A 11 20.48 -7.01 18.49
CA ARG A 11 20.33 -5.71 17.87
C ARG A 11 21.39 -5.53 16.78
N LYS A 12 20.97 -4.99 15.65
CA LYS A 12 21.77 -4.68 14.46
C LYS A 12 21.44 -3.28 13.99
N SER A 13 22.37 -2.60 13.32
CA SER A 13 22.06 -1.36 12.60
C SER A 13 21.13 -1.64 11.44
N LEU A 14 20.36 -0.65 11.01
CA LEU A 14 19.50 -0.79 9.83
C LEU A 14 20.33 -1.10 8.57
N ALA A 15 21.51 -0.51 8.44
CA ALA A 15 22.44 -0.81 7.35
C ALA A 15 22.85 -2.30 7.32
N GLU A 16 23.06 -2.94 8.49
CA GLU A 16 23.34 -4.39 8.57
C GLU A 16 22.10 -5.23 8.26
N VAL A 17 20.91 -4.78 8.69
CA VAL A 17 19.64 -5.51 8.47
C VAL A 17 19.21 -5.46 7.00
N PHE A 18 19.24 -4.28 6.40
CA PHE A 18 18.84 -4.10 5.00
C PHE A 18 19.95 -4.48 4.00
N GLY A 19 21.21 -4.47 4.43
CA GLY A 19 22.35 -4.95 3.61
C GLY A 19 22.67 -4.06 2.43
N GLY A 20 22.61 -2.73 2.57
CA GLY A 20 22.93 -1.79 1.49
C GLY A 20 22.64 -0.33 1.84
N GLY A 21 22.63 0.52 0.82
CA GLY A 21 22.30 1.94 0.96
C GLY A 21 20.83 2.17 1.32
N GLU A 22 20.55 3.29 1.94
CA GLU A 22 19.24 3.71 2.40
C GLU A 22 18.23 3.76 1.26
N ALA A 23 18.47 4.58 0.25
CA ALA A 23 17.61 4.72 -0.93
C ALA A 23 17.43 3.41 -1.73
N SER A 24 18.43 2.52 -1.73
CA SER A 24 18.40 1.29 -2.53
C SER A 24 17.81 0.09 -1.78
N ARG A 25 17.69 0.16 -0.46
CA ARG A 25 17.26 -0.97 0.37
C ARG A 25 16.18 -0.62 1.39
N MET A 26 16.43 0.37 2.27
CA MET A 26 15.47 0.75 3.31
C MET A 26 14.20 1.35 2.71
N THR A 27 14.34 2.35 1.85
CA THR A 27 13.20 3.03 1.21
C THR A 27 12.30 2.06 0.43
N PRO A 28 12.80 1.12 -0.41
CA PRO A 28 11.95 0.12 -1.04
C PRO A 28 11.24 -0.83 -0.07
N GLU A 29 11.88 -1.21 1.04
CA GLU A 29 11.23 -2.11 2.01
C GLU A 29 10.17 -1.38 2.84
N VAL A 30 10.40 -0.13 3.25
CA VAL A 30 9.39 0.71 3.90
C VAL A 30 8.21 0.93 2.96
N ALA A 31 8.46 1.32 1.72
CA ALA A 31 7.43 1.55 0.71
C ALA A 31 6.58 0.32 0.39
N LYS A 32 7.22 -0.85 0.33
CA LYS A 32 6.54 -2.13 0.06
C LYS A 32 5.64 -2.57 1.21
N ASN A 33 6.02 -2.22 2.43
CA ASN A 33 5.35 -2.64 3.65
C ASN A 33 4.80 -1.43 4.42
N ILE A 34 4.35 -0.39 3.74
CA ILE A 34 3.96 0.89 4.33
C ILE A 34 2.95 0.76 5.48
N GLU A 35 2.09 -0.26 5.41
CA GLU A 35 1.06 -0.56 6.42
C GLU A 35 1.63 -0.90 7.80
N ILE A 36 2.95 -1.20 7.90
CA ILE A 36 3.59 -1.37 9.22
C ILE A 36 3.59 -0.09 10.05
N LEU A 37 3.45 1.06 9.40
CA LEU A 37 3.36 2.36 10.07
C LEU A 37 1.94 2.68 10.56
N ASP A 38 0.92 1.93 10.14
CA ASP A 38 -0.48 2.18 10.50
C ASP A 38 -0.67 2.32 12.01
N ASP A 39 -0.19 1.34 12.78
CA ASP A 39 -0.31 1.35 14.25
C ASP A 39 0.59 2.41 14.92
N VAL A 40 1.70 2.76 14.26
CA VAL A 40 2.70 3.69 14.81
C VAL A 40 2.20 5.13 14.78
N VAL A 41 1.58 5.53 13.65
CA VAL A 41 1.09 6.90 13.45
C VAL A 41 -0.43 7.01 13.48
N ALA A 42 -1.11 5.90 13.79
CA ALA A 42 -2.56 5.77 13.88
C ALA A 42 -3.28 6.36 12.66
N CYS A 43 -2.94 5.88 11.47
CA CYS A 43 -3.67 6.13 10.23
C CYS A 43 -3.61 4.88 9.34
N TRP A 44 -4.40 4.82 8.28
CA TRP A 44 -4.37 3.70 7.34
C TRP A 44 -3.71 4.14 6.04
N PHE A 45 -2.52 3.64 5.77
CA PHE A 45 -1.84 3.88 4.51
C PHE A 45 -2.50 3.11 3.37
N ASP A 46 -2.57 3.76 2.21
CA ASP A 46 -2.92 3.10 0.95
C ASP A 46 -1.64 2.60 0.26
N PRO A 47 -1.34 1.28 0.28
CA PRO A 47 -0.13 0.73 -0.32
C PRO A 47 -0.04 0.96 -1.83
N GLU A 48 -1.18 1.23 -2.49
CA GLU A 48 -1.20 1.45 -3.93
C GLU A 48 -0.88 2.90 -4.32
N SER A 49 -0.98 3.82 -3.37
CA SER A 49 -0.63 5.23 -3.57
C SER A 49 0.86 5.52 -3.44
N VAL A 50 1.66 4.53 -3.04
CA VAL A 50 3.07 4.73 -2.67
C VAL A 50 3.93 5.04 -3.88
N GLU A 51 4.55 6.21 -3.86
CA GLU A 51 5.60 6.63 -4.78
C GLU A 51 6.95 6.67 -4.05
N GLN A 52 8.01 6.19 -4.71
CA GLN A 52 9.37 6.15 -4.17
C GLN A 52 10.27 7.09 -4.94
N GLU A 53 11.28 7.65 -4.25
CA GLU A 53 12.31 8.49 -4.85
C GLU A 53 11.68 9.62 -5.70
N VAL A 54 10.69 10.32 -5.12
CA VAL A 54 9.95 11.39 -5.81
C VAL A 54 10.89 12.56 -6.07
N PRO A 55 11.18 12.91 -7.34
CA PRO A 55 12.16 13.96 -7.65
C PRO A 55 11.57 15.34 -7.32
N LEU A 56 12.24 16.08 -6.44
CA LEU A 56 11.84 17.41 -5.97
C LEU A 56 13.05 18.33 -5.81
N LEU A 57 13.04 19.50 -6.46
CA LEU A 57 14.04 20.55 -6.30
C LEU A 57 15.50 20.08 -6.43
N GLY A 58 15.77 19.12 -7.35
CA GLY A 58 17.11 18.56 -7.58
C GLY A 58 17.55 17.50 -6.57
N ARG A 59 16.64 17.05 -5.71
CA ARG A 59 16.78 15.93 -4.77
C ARG A 59 15.61 14.98 -4.92
N SER A 60 15.50 13.96 -4.08
CA SER A 60 14.32 13.08 -4.02
C SER A 60 13.79 12.99 -2.60
N LEU A 61 12.47 12.96 -2.48
CA LEU A 61 11.78 12.52 -1.28
C LEU A 61 11.71 10.98 -1.34
N ASP A 62 12.06 10.31 -0.26
CA ASP A 62 12.13 8.85 -0.22
C ASP A 62 10.79 8.18 -0.53
N VAL A 63 9.72 8.59 0.16
CA VAL A 63 8.38 8.04 -0.05
C VAL A 63 7.31 9.14 0.04
N LEU A 64 6.43 9.17 -0.95
CA LEU A 64 5.16 9.89 -0.90
C LEU A 64 4.03 8.86 -0.94
N ALA A 65 3.10 8.96 -0.01
CA ALA A 65 1.97 8.04 0.08
C ALA A 65 0.69 8.77 0.47
N LYS A 66 -0.45 8.10 0.30
CA LYS A 66 -1.72 8.55 0.87
C LYS A 66 -2.07 7.74 2.10
N ALA A 67 -2.76 8.38 3.03
CA ALA A 67 -3.30 7.71 4.21
C ALA A 67 -4.68 8.27 4.56
N GLU A 68 -5.53 7.42 5.15
CA GLU A 68 -6.83 7.82 5.67
C GLU A 68 -6.73 8.10 7.17
N ILE A 69 -7.29 9.23 7.61
CA ILE A 69 -7.33 9.62 9.01
C ILE A 69 -8.51 8.94 9.71
N PRO A 70 -8.24 8.18 10.79
CA PRO A 70 -9.28 7.50 11.55
C PRO A 70 -10.35 8.44 12.11
N GLY A 71 -11.59 8.05 11.91
CA GLY A 71 -12.76 8.77 12.45
C GLY A 71 -13.25 9.94 11.58
N THR A 72 -12.44 10.43 10.64
CA THR A 72 -12.85 11.46 9.69
C THR A 72 -13.08 10.91 8.28
N GLY A 73 -12.40 9.81 7.93
CA GLY A 73 -12.38 9.26 6.57
C GLY A 73 -11.64 10.18 5.57
N GLU A 74 -10.91 11.18 6.05
CA GLU A 74 -10.17 12.11 5.20
C GLU A 74 -8.90 11.45 4.67
N GLU A 75 -8.73 11.44 3.37
CA GLU A 75 -7.50 10.99 2.70
C GLU A 75 -6.52 12.16 2.60
N ILE A 76 -5.30 11.94 3.07
CA ILE A 76 -4.24 12.94 3.09
C ILE A 76 -2.97 12.44 2.38
N ALA A 77 -2.15 13.38 1.90
CA ALA A 77 -0.80 13.07 1.44
C ALA A 77 0.18 13.04 2.62
N VAL A 78 1.07 12.04 2.61
CA VAL A 78 2.09 11.81 3.65
C VAL A 78 3.46 11.77 3.01
N ALA A 79 4.37 12.65 3.46
CA ALA A 79 5.78 12.64 3.07
C ALA A 79 6.61 11.88 4.10
N ILE A 80 7.45 10.94 3.65
CA ILE A 80 8.28 10.10 4.52
C ILE A 80 9.74 10.20 4.06
N GLU A 81 10.61 10.52 5.00
CA GLU A 81 12.06 10.46 4.86
C GLU A 81 12.61 9.32 5.71
N ASN A 82 13.57 8.57 5.17
CA ASN A 82 14.26 7.51 5.86
C ASN A 82 15.72 7.93 6.11
N GLN A 83 16.30 7.49 7.21
CA GLN A 83 17.70 7.78 7.52
C GLN A 83 18.33 6.60 8.28
N TYR A 84 19.51 6.17 7.86
CA TYR A 84 20.35 5.30 8.69
C TYR A 84 20.99 6.08 9.82
N GLY A 85 21.15 5.42 10.97
CA GLY A 85 21.73 6.03 12.16
C GLY A 85 20.78 7.00 12.86
N ILE A 86 21.34 8.12 13.35
CA ILE A 86 20.58 9.11 14.14
C ILE A 86 19.95 10.13 13.20
N GLY A 87 18.63 10.27 13.30
CA GLY A 87 17.85 11.27 12.57
C GLY A 87 18.30 12.68 12.95
N ASP A 88 18.69 13.47 11.94
CA ASP A 88 19.31 14.77 12.11
C ASP A 88 18.40 15.93 11.68
N PRO A 89 18.71 17.17 12.10
CA PRO A 89 17.95 18.35 11.73
C PRO A 89 17.94 18.67 10.24
N ASP A 90 18.92 18.19 9.44
CA ASP A 90 18.99 18.47 8.01
C ASP A 90 17.93 17.68 7.24
N HIS A 91 17.78 16.37 7.52
CA HIS A 91 16.72 15.54 6.95
C HIS A 91 15.36 16.06 7.38
N PHE A 92 15.20 16.37 8.64
CA PHE A 92 13.99 16.97 9.16
C PHE A 92 13.67 18.32 8.51
N GLY A 93 14.68 19.19 8.36
CA GLY A 93 14.54 20.49 7.71
C GLY A 93 14.12 20.39 6.24
N ARG A 94 14.63 19.39 5.51
CA ARG A 94 14.21 19.10 4.14
C ARG A 94 12.75 18.62 4.07
N LEU A 95 12.40 17.69 4.96
CA LEU A 95 11.02 17.15 5.03
C LEU A 95 10.02 18.29 5.23
N VAL A 96 10.21 19.13 6.24
CA VAL A 96 9.27 20.18 6.62
C VAL A 96 9.36 21.40 5.72
N GLY A 97 10.58 21.84 5.36
CA GLY A 97 10.81 23.09 4.63
C GLY A 97 10.64 22.97 3.11
N TRP A 98 10.82 21.78 2.56
CA TRP A 98 10.83 21.60 1.10
C TRP A 98 9.85 20.55 0.63
N TYR A 99 9.94 19.32 1.12
CA TYR A 99 9.17 18.21 0.54
C TYR A 99 7.67 18.31 0.82
N MET A 100 7.30 18.59 2.05
CA MET A 100 5.88 18.75 2.38
C MET A 100 5.20 19.90 1.63
N PRO A 101 5.80 21.13 1.56
CA PRO A 101 5.22 22.21 0.75
C PRO A 101 5.09 21.88 -0.73
N GLU A 102 6.10 21.25 -1.33
CA GLU A 102 6.10 20.93 -2.77
C GLU A 102 5.15 19.80 -3.14
N THR A 103 4.94 18.84 -2.24
CA THR A 103 4.02 17.70 -2.47
C THR A 103 2.59 17.97 -1.99
N GLY A 104 2.38 19.05 -1.23
CA GLY A 104 1.12 19.29 -0.54
C GLY A 104 0.86 18.29 0.60
N ALA A 105 1.90 17.61 1.11
CA ALA A 105 1.76 16.65 2.19
C ALA A 105 1.31 17.33 3.49
N GLU A 106 0.28 16.77 4.10
CA GLU A 106 -0.33 17.28 5.33
C GLU A 106 0.17 16.56 6.59
N MET A 107 0.97 15.50 6.40
CA MET A 107 1.69 14.74 7.43
C MET A 107 3.12 14.50 6.99
N GLY A 108 4.08 14.62 7.92
CA GLY A 108 5.48 14.31 7.68
C GLY A 108 5.99 13.25 8.64
N ILE A 109 6.75 12.26 8.15
CA ILE A 109 7.33 11.18 8.95
C ILE A 109 8.82 11.12 8.67
N LEU A 110 9.65 11.19 9.72
CA LEU A 110 11.07 10.87 9.64
C LEU A 110 11.32 9.54 10.36
N ILE A 111 11.90 8.58 9.65
CA ILE A 111 12.24 7.26 10.18
C ILE A 111 13.75 7.14 10.32
N ALA A 112 14.25 6.81 11.53
CA ALA A 112 15.69 6.65 11.81
C ALA A 112 15.94 5.63 12.93
N GLU A 113 17.21 5.25 13.16
CA GLU A 113 17.60 4.35 14.27
C GLU A 113 17.52 4.99 15.66
N GLY A 114 17.31 6.27 15.71
CA GLY A 114 17.16 7.11 16.90
C GLY A 114 17.15 8.57 16.49
N PHE A 115 17.01 9.49 17.43
CA PHE A 115 16.90 10.92 17.15
C PHE A 115 17.71 11.76 18.12
N ASP A 116 18.20 12.89 17.62
CA ASP A 116 18.81 13.90 18.47
C ASP A 116 17.78 14.39 19.53
N PRO A 117 18.12 14.40 20.84
CA PRO A 117 17.21 14.82 21.89
C PRO A 117 16.68 16.25 21.73
N HIS A 118 17.43 17.15 21.08
CA HIS A 118 16.96 18.50 20.77
C HIS A 118 15.90 18.51 19.70
N LEU A 119 15.99 17.62 18.71
CA LEU A 119 14.96 17.44 17.67
C LEU A 119 13.67 16.88 18.28
N VAL A 120 13.76 15.84 19.11
CA VAL A 120 12.62 15.27 19.85
C VAL A 120 11.91 16.37 20.64
N ARG A 121 12.64 17.12 21.46
CA ARG A 121 12.09 18.22 22.26
C ARG A 121 11.49 19.32 21.41
N ALA A 122 12.12 19.68 20.28
CA ALA A 122 11.62 20.73 19.39
C ALA A 122 10.25 20.36 18.80
N ILE A 123 10.03 19.08 18.49
CA ILE A 123 8.75 18.56 18.00
C ILE A 123 7.71 18.52 19.11
N GLU A 124 8.03 17.95 20.26
CA GLU A 124 7.11 17.83 21.41
C GLU A 124 6.67 19.19 21.97
N GLU A 125 7.60 20.15 22.04
CA GLU A 125 7.30 21.49 22.51
C GLU A 125 6.65 22.38 21.45
N SER A 126 6.34 21.81 20.27
CA SER A 126 5.65 22.51 19.19
C SER A 126 6.35 23.78 18.70
N ARG A 127 7.68 23.80 18.74
CA ARG A 127 8.51 24.92 18.29
C ARG A 127 8.73 24.97 16.78
N VAL A 128 8.18 24.02 16.05
CA VAL A 128 8.26 23.92 14.59
C VAL A 128 6.90 24.20 13.97
N ILE A 129 6.90 24.53 12.67
CA ILE A 129 5.67 24.67 11.89
C ILE A 129 4.96 23.31 11.92
N LYS A 130 3.70 23.30 12.37
CA LYS A 130 2.88 22.11 12.46
C LYS A 130 2.06 21.93 11.18
N PRO A 131 2.25 20.86 10.44
CA PRO A 131 1.29 20.47 9.42
C PRO A 131 -0.01 19.99 10.08
N LYS A 132 -1.10 20.00 9.34
CA LYS A 132 -2.45 19.70 9.84
C LYS A 132 -2.55 18.36 10.58
N TYR A 133 -1.83 17.34 10.11
CA TYR A 133 -1.87 15.99 10.69
C TYR A 133 -0.55 15.56 11.35
N GLY A 134 0.30 16.52 11.65
CA GLY A 134 1.45 16.36 12.50
C GLY A 134 2.74 15.97 11.80
N LEU A 135 3.82 16.12 12.59
CA LEU A 135 5.15 15.61 12.30
C LEU A 135 5.42 14.44 13.24
N TRP A 136 6.08 13.42 12.72
CA TRP A 136 6.28 12.16 13.41
C TRP A 136 7.73 11.73 13.32
N LEU A 137 8.34 11.42 14.45
CA LEU A 137 9.64 10.76 14.54
C LEU A 137 9.40 9.29 14.90
N VAL A 138 9.79 8.41 14.00
CA VAL A 138 9.60 6.96 14.14
C VAL A 138 10.97 6.29 14.25
N GLU A 139 11.27 5.71 15.42
CA GLU A 139 12.47 4.90 15.59
C GLU A 139 12.31 3.55 14.93
N ALA A 140 13.29 3.16 14.12
CA ALA A 140 13.40 1.87 13.50
C ALA A 140 14.54 1.07 14.12
N THR A 141 14.22 -0.03 14.80
CA THR A 141 15.22 -0.89 15.46
C THR A 141 15.41 -2.18 14.68
N GLY A 142 16.62 -2.38 14.17
CA GLY A 142 17.03 -3.60 13.50
C GLY A 142 17.36 -4.72 14.48
N GLN A 143 16.91 -5.93 14.20
CA GLN A 143 17.18 -7.13 15.01
C GLN A 143 17.36 -8.36 14.11
N VAL A 144 18.06 -9.37 14.62
CA VAL A 144 18.07 -10.71 14.03
C VAL A 144 17.43 -11.67 15.02
N VAL A 145 16.36 -12.33 14.59
CA VAL A 145 15.61 -13.30 15.39
C VAL A 145 15.62 -14.65 14.66
N GLY A 146 16.22 -15.65 15.26
CA GLY A 146 16.32 -16.98 14.64
C GLY A 146 17.04 -17.01 13.28
N GLY A 147 17.97 -16.07 13.06
CA GLY A 147 18.71 -15.92 11.79
C GLY A 147 18.01 -15.02 10.75
N SER A 148 16.78 -14.59 11.00
CA SER A 148 16.02 -13.72 10.09
C SER A 148 16.12 -12.25 10.54
N PRO A 149 16.36 -11.29 9.62
CA PRO A 149 16.34 -9.88 9.92
C PRO A 149 14.88 -9.41 10.16
N VAL A 150 14.70 -8.59 11.19
CA VAL A 150 13.42 -8.00 11.58
C VAL A 150 13.66 -6.54 11.92
N VAL A 151 12.73 -5.66 11.54
CA VAL A 151 12.72 -4.25 11.94
C VAL A 151 11.46 -3.99 12.74
N ALA A 152 11.62 -3.39 13.91
CA ALA A 152 10.52 -2.87 14.72
C ALA A 152 10.46 -1.35 14.58
N TYR A 153 9.26 -0.80 14.51
CA TYR A 153 9.01 0.64 14.40
C TYR A 153 8.25 1.13 15.62
N GLU A 154 8.78 2.18 16.25
CA GLU A 154 8.18 2.77 17.45
C GLU A 154 8.10 4.29 17.33
N LEU A 155 7.00 4.88 17.82
CA LEU A 155 6.87 6.33 17.88
C LEU A 155 7.77 6.90 18.96
N GLN A 156 8.67 7.81 18.57
CA GLN A 156 9.51 8.56 19.50
C GLN A 156 8.91 9.91 19.89
N ALA A 157 8.40 10.66 18.91
CA ALA A 157 7.79 11.95 19.15
C ALA A 157 6.76 12.30 18.06
N THR A 158 5.81 13.16 18.41
CA THR A 158 4.87 13.76 17.47
C THR A 158 4.58 15.20 17.84
N SER A 159 4.30 16.03 16.83
CA SER A 159 3.88 17.43 17.03
C SER A 159 2.39 17.57 17.36
N LEU A 160 1.61 16.49 17.32
CA LEU A 160 0.22 16.53 17.75
C LEU A 160 0.11 16.77 19.25
N GLU A 161 -0.88 17.56 19.64
CA GLU A 161 -1.25 17.70 21.05
C GLU A 161 -1.65 16.33 21.63
N ARG A 162 -1.33 16.13 22.90
CA ARG A 162 -1.57 14.85 23.56
C ARG A 162 -3.03 14.35 23.44
N ASP A 163 -3.99 15.27 23.61
CA ASP A 163 -5.40 14.91 23.55
C ASP A 163 -5.85 14.57 22.12
N GLU A 164 -5.34 15.30 21.12
CA GLU A 164 -5.57 15.02 19.71
C GLU A 164 -4.99 13.66 19.32
N TRP A 165 -3.75 13.39 19.75
CA TRP A 165 -3.12 12.09 19.55
C TRP A 165 -3.91 10.95 20.17
N LEU A 166 -4.38 11.12 21.44
CA LEU A 166 -5.16 10.11 22.13
C LEU A 166 -6.51 9.86 21.45
N LEU A 167 -7.18 10.91 20.97
CA LEU A 167 -8.42 10.80 20.22
C LEU A 167 -8.21 10.05 18.90
N ARG A 168 -7.16 10.39 18.14
CA ARG A 168 -6.80 9.72 16.90
C ARG A 168 -6.47 8.25 17.12
N LYS A 169 -5.64 7.96 18.14
CA LYS A 169 -5.28 6.58 18.49
C LYS A 169 -6.51 5.78 18.96
N LYS A 170 -7.43 6.41 19.66
CA LYS A 170 -8.71 5.80 20.04
C LYS A 170 -9.56 5.52 18.80
N ALA A 171 -9.75 6.50 17.91
CA ALA A 171 -10.50 6.31 16.68
C ALA A 171 -9.87 5.20 15.79
N PHE A 172 -8.54 5.16 15.69
CA PHE A 172 -7.82 4.09 15.00
C PHE A 172 -8.11 2.72 15.63
N ARG A 173 -8.05 2.60 16.96
CA ARG A 173 -8.37 1.37 17.69
C ARG A 173 -9.83 0.99 17.60
N ASP A 174 -10.75 1.95 17.73
CA ASP A 174 -12.19 1.70 17.69
C ASP A 174 -12.60 1.26 16.27
N ASN A 175 -12.02 1.84 15.25
CA ASN A 175 -12.23 1.47 13.85
C ASN A 175 -11.38 0.26 13.41
N SER A 176 -10.21 0.05 14.00
CA SER A 176 -9.43 -1.19 13.89
C SER A 176 -9.87 -2.24 14.92
N GLY A 177 -10.49 -1.82 16.01
CA GLY A 177 -10.71 -2.55 17.27
C GLY A 177 -12.15 -2.76 17.68
N THR A 178 -13.08 -2.70 16.78
CA THR A 178 -14.07 -3.78 16.84
C THR A 178 -13.34 -5.12 16.70
N ALA A 179 -12.01 -5.04 16.72
CA ALA A 179 -11.08 -6.16 16.76
C ALA A 179 -9.88 -5.86 17.68
N ALA A 180 -10.09 -5.91 19.00
CA ALA A 180 -9.06 -6.45 19.90
C ALA A 180 -8.94 -7.96 19.65
N GLY A 181 -9.11 -8.37 18.45
CA GLY A 181 -8.89 -9.68 17.92
C GLY A 181 -7.54 -9.71 17.21
N THR A 182 -6.86 -10.81 17.34
CA THR A 182 -5.59 -11.13 16.69
C THR A 182 -5.60 -10.68 15.23
N SER A 183 -4.44 -10.46 14.62
CA SER A 183 -4.32 -10.15 13.17
C SER A 183 -5.12 -11.11 12.27
N SER A 184 -5.46 -12.30 12.77
CA SER A 184 -6.33 -13.28 12.12
C SER A 184 -7.82 -12.89 12.13
N GLU A 185 -8.32 -12.23 13.17
CA GLU A 185 -9.74 -11.83 13.27
C GLU A 185 -10.02 -10.56 12.46
N LYS A 186 -9.07 -9.60 12.40
CA LYS A 186 -9.15 -8.45 11.48
C LYS A 186 -9.19 -8.94 10.04
N ARG A 187 -8.28 -9.84 9.65
CA ARG A 187 -8.29 -10.46 8.30
C ARG A 187 -9.59 -11.21 8.03
N ALA A 188 -10.20 -11.86 9.03
CA ALA A 188 -11.47 -12.54 8.88
C ALA A 188 -12.65 -11.57 8.71
N ALA A 189 -12.63 -10.42 9.40
CA ALA A 189 -13.63 -9.36 9.26
C ALA A 189 -13.52 -8.67 7.89
N ASP A 190 -12.32 -8.27 7.50
CA ASP A 190 -12.04 -7.68 6.18
C ASP A 190 -12.44 -8.67 5.06
N LYS A 191 -12.06 -9.92 5.20
CA LYS A 191 -12.48 -10.98 4.28
C LYS A 191 -14.00 -11.09 4.17
N LYS A 192 -14.70 -11.08 5.30
CA LYS A 192 -16.16 -11.17 5.34
C LYS A 192 -16.81 -9.99 4.61
N GLN A 193 -16.26 -8.78 4.79
CA GLN A 193 -16.75 -7.57 4.14
C GLN A 193 -16.47 -7.58 2.64
N ILE A 194 -15.27 -7.96 2.23
CA ILE A 194 -14.91 -8.16 0.82
C ILE A 194 -15.82 -9.21 0.18
N ASP A 195 -16.04 -10.34 0.83
CA ASP A 195 -16.94 -11.39 0.33
C ASP A 195 -18.40 -10.92 0.25
N ALA A 196 -18.84 -10.05 1.16
CA ALA A 196 -20.16 -9.43 1.11
C ALA A 196 -20.30 -8.48 -0.09
N LEU A 197 -19.27 -7.67 -0.37
CA LEU A 197 -19.26 -6.77 -1.53
C LEU A 197 -19.25 -7.56 -2.85
N TYR A 198 -18.47 -8.62 -2.96
CA TYR A 198 -18.50 -9.51 -4.13
C TYR A 198 -19.89 -10.13 -4.35
N ARG A 199 -20.53 -10.60 -3.28
CA ARG A 199 -21.91 -11.13 -3.37
C ARG A 199 -22.91 -10.06 -3.78
N HIS A 200 -22.77 -8.84 -3.25
CA HIS A 200 -23.63 -7.73 -3.62
C HIS A 200 -23.48 -7.38 -5.10
N ILE A 201 -22.25 -7.27 -5.62
CA ILE A 201 -21.97 -7.04 -7.04
C ILE A 201 -22.63 -8.14 -7.90
N GLY A 202 -22.41 -9.41 -7.55
CA GLY A 202 -22.99 -10.54 -8.30
C GLY A 202 -24.52 -10.62 -8.23
N ALA A 203 -25.12 -10.14 -7.14
CA ALA A 203 -26.58 -10.15 -6.96
C ALA A 203 -27.30 -8.97 -7.61
N THR A 204 -26.62 -7.83 -7.80
CA THR A 204 -27.22 -6.58 -8.30
C THR A 204 -26.87 -6.28 -9.75
N GLY A 205 -26.05 -7.12 -10.40
CA GLY A 205 -25.72 -7.07 -11.82
C GLY A 205 -26.09 -8.35 -12.56
N SER A 206 -26.19 -8.24 -13.88
CA SER A 206 -26.46 -9.37 -14.78
C SER A 206 -25.57 -9.39 -16.02
N GLY A 207 -24.62 -8.45 -16.09
CA GLY A 207 -23.67 -8.31 -17.19
C GLY A 207 -22.43 -9.21 -17.05
N ALA A 208 -21.44 -8.93 -17.87
CA ALA A 208 -20.24 -9.76 -17.97
C ALA A 208 -19.42 -9.78 -16.68
N LEU A 209 -19.16 -8.60 -16.08
CA LEU A 209 -18.37 -8.51 -14.85
C LEU A 209 -19.05 -9.24 -13.69
N SER A 210 -20.31 -8.94 -13.43
CA SER A 210 -21.11 -9.57 -12.35
C SER A 210 -21.19 -11.09 -12.52
N THR A 211 -21.29 -11.56 -13.78
CA THR A 211 -21.25 -13.00 -14.10
C THR A 211 -19.89 -13.62 -13.76
N LEU A 212 -18.78 -12.96 -14.11
CA LEU A 212 -17.43 -13.41 -13.76
C LEU A 212 -17.24 -13.43 -12.24
N VAL A 213 -17.65 -12.36 -11.56
CA VAL A 213 -17.58 -12.26 -10.10
C VAL A 213 -18.34 -13.40 -9.42
N SER A 214 -19.54 -13.72 -9.90
CA SER A 214 -20.38 -14.79 -9.32
C SER A 214 -19.79 -16.19 -9.49
N LYS A 215 -19.02 -16.41 -10.56
CA LYS A 215 -18.37 -17.69 -10.86
C LYS A 215 -17.05 -17.89 -10.12
N THR A 216 -16.46 -16.82 -9.59
CA THR A 216 -15.13 -16.85 -9.03
C THR A 216 -15.17 -17.12 -7.52
N GLN A 217 -14.34 -18.05 -7.04
CA GLN A 217 -14.22 -18.33 -5.60
C GLN A 217 -13.48 -17.20 -4.89
N SER A 218 -13.87 -16.96 -3.62
CA SER A 218 -13.22 -15.97 -2.77
C SER A 218 -11.75 -16.34 -2.51
N SER A 219 -10.84 -15.42 -2.84
CA SER A 219 -9.43 -15.53 -2.49
C SER A 219 -9.13 -15.03 -1.08
N GLY A 220 -10.11 -14.39 -0.43
CA GLY A 220 -9.98 -13.82 0.91
C GLY A 220 -9.21 -12.50 0.98
N GLY A 221 -8.86 -11.91 -0.16
CA GLY A 221 -8.18 -10.64 -0.26
C GLY A 221 -8.89 -9.65 -1.20
N PRO A 222 -8.39 -8.40 -1.29
CA PRO A 222 -8.99 -7.35 -2.13
C PRO A 222 -8.87 -7.66 -3.64
N TYR A 223 -7.97 -8.53 -4.00
CA TYR A 223 -7.78 -8.95 -5.40
C TYR A 223 -8.54 -10.25 -5.68
N ARG A 224 -9.28 -10.28 -6.78
CA ARG A 224 -9.94 -11.49 -7.27
C ARG A 224 -9.59 -11.71 -8.73
N HIS A 225 -9.00 -12.85 -9.03
CA HIS A 225 -8.76 -13.28 -10.40
C HIS A 225 -10.11 -13.68 -11.00
N LEU A 226 -10.60 -12.88 -11.94
CA LEU A 226 -11.86 -13.14 -12.64
C LEU A 226 -11.68 -14.16 -13.76
N ILE A 227 -10.53 -14.07 -14.45
CA ILE A 227 -10.10 -15.01 -15.48
C ILE A 227 -8.65 -15.35 -15.14
N ASP A 228 -8.39 -16.63 -14.92
CA ASP A 228 -7.05 -17.16 -14.64
C ASP A 228 -6.64 -18.02 -15.84
N ASN A 229 -5.69 -17.49 -16.61
CA ASN A 229 -5.15 -18.20 -17.75
C ASN A 229 -3.95 -19.05 -17.31
N GLU A 230 -3.90 -20.31 -17.72
CA GLU A 230 -2.82 -21.27 -17.39
C GLU A 230 -1.41 -20.72 -17.67
N ASN A 231 -1.30 -19.72 -18.53
CA ASN A 231 -0.05 -19.05 -18.89
C ASN A 231 0.36 -17.90 -17.95
N GLY A 232 -0.34 -17.69 -16.81
CA GLY A 232 0.01 -16.68 -15.82
C GLY A 232 -0.45 -15.26 -16.13
N CYS A 233 -1.34 -15.07 -17.12
CA CYS A 233 -2.05 -13.82 -17.34
C CYS A 233 -3.44 -13.89 -16.71
N HIS A 234 -3.89 -12.80 -16.07
CA HIS A 234 -5.11 -12.78 -15.30
C HIS A 234 -5.90 -11.50 -15.57
N VAL A 235 -7.22 -11.62 -15.68
CA VAL A 235 -8.11 -10.48 -15.47
C VAL A 235 -8.42 -10.41 -13.98
N VAL A 236 -8.16 -9.27 -13.38
CA VAL A 236 -8.21 -9.09 -11.92
C VAL A 236 -9.21 -7.98 -11.57
N LEU A 237 -10.09 -8.25 -10.61
CA LEU A 237 -10.89 -7.22 -9.96
C LEU A 237 -10.23 -6.87 -8.63
N PHE A 238 -10.03 -5.58 -8.42
CA PHE A 238 -9.51 -5.02 -7.18
C PHE A 238 -10.60 -4.26 -6.45
N LEU A 239 -10.81 -4.60 -5.19
CA LEU A 239 -11.68 -3.91 -4.26
C LEU A 239 -10.82 -3.17 -3.24
N GLY A 240 -10.38 -1.96 -3.59
CA GLY A 240 -9.66 -1.07 -2.69
C GLY A 240 -10.56 -0.46 -1.62
N ARG A 241 -9.97 0.24 -0.66
CA ARG A 241 -10.72 0.92 0.42
C ARG A 241 -11.65 2.00 -0.13
N THR A 242 -11.24 2.69 -1.17
CA THR A 242 -11.96 3.83 -1.75
C THR A 242 -12.40 3.63 -3.19
N ARG A 243 -11.95 2.55 -3.85
CA ARG A 243 -12.23 2.33 -5.28
C ARG A 243 -12.39 0.88 -5.65
N ILE A 244 -13.14 0.65 -6.71
CA ILE A 244 -13.24 -0.64 -7.41
C ILE A 244 -12.59 -0.47 -8.78
N SER A 245 -11.64 -1.33 -9.12
CA SER A 245 -10.94 -1.29 -10.40
C SER A 245 -10.88 -2.68 -11.00
N VAL A 246 -10.90 -2.76 -12.34
CA VAL A 246 -10.63 -3.99 -13.09
C VAL A 246 -9.37 -3.81 -13.91
N GLY A 247 -8.60 -4.85 -14.12
CA GLY A 247 -7.37 -4.73 -14.86
C GLY A 247 -6.84 -6.04 -15.38
N SER A 248 -5.74 -5.93 -16.11
CA SER A 248 -4.95 -7.03 -16.63
C SER A 248 -3.63 -7.12 -15.87
N ALA A 249 -3.26 -8.31 -15.44
CA ALA A 249 -2.05 -8.56 -14.68
C ALA A 249 -1.34 -9.83 -15.16
N TYR A 250 -0.05 -9.96 -14.87
CA TYR A 250 0.69 -11.19 -15.07
C TYR A 250 1.50 -11.62 -13.84
N SER A 251 1.72 -12.92 -13.70
CA SER A 251 2.50 -13.52 -12.62
C SER A 251 3.95 -13.74 -13.06
N LYS A 252 4.93 -13.33 -12.24
CA LYS A 252 6.37 -13.52 -12.51
C LYS A 252 6.88 -14.97 -12.44
N ARG A 253 6.10 -15.86 -11.90
CA ARG A 253 6.58 -17.23 -11.70
C ARG A 253 6.85 -17.89 -13.05
N ASN A 254 8.11 -18.12 -13.38
CA ASN A 254 8.60 -18.80 -14.58
C ASN A 254 8.85 -17.94 -15.82
N PHE A 255 8.94 -16.61 -15.70
CA PHE A 255 9.28 -15.72 -16.81
C PHE A 255 10.72 -15.22 -16.67
N ASP A 256 11.48 -15.24 -17.77
CA ASP A 256 12.79 -14.63 -17.83
C ASP A 256 12.71 -13.11 -18.05
N GLU A 257 13.87 -12.44 -18.00
CA GLU A 257 13.95 -10.99 -18.05
C GLU A 257 13.44 -10.42 -19.39
N ALA A 258 13.76 -11.08 -20.52
CA ALA A 258 13.34 -10.64 -21.85
C ALA A 258 11.82 -10.67 -22.03
N LEU A 259 11.16 -11.74 -21.53
CA LEU A 259 9.71 -11.83 -21.56
C LEU A 259 9.07 -10.79 -20.61
N LEU A 260 9.66 -10.57 -19.44
CA LEU A 260 9.18 -9.57 -18.48
C LEU A 260 9.25 -8.15 -19.06
N GLU A 261 10.32 -7.80 -19.79
CA GLU A 261 10.43 -6.52 -20.50
C GLU A 261 9.34 -6.37 -21.55
N THR A 262 9.11 -7.44 -22.35
CA THR A 262 8.05 -7.44 -23.37
C THR A 262 6.67 -7.23 -22.76
N LEU A 263 6.33 -7.96 -21.70
CA LEU A 263 5.03 -7.84 -21.00
C LEU A 263 4.86 -6.45 -20.36
N THR A 264 5.93 -5.91 -19.79
CA THR A 264 5.95 -4.55 -19.25
C THR A 264 5.69 -3.50 -20.32
N ALA A 265 6.30 -3.66 -21.52
CA ALA A 265 6.07 -2.75 -22.64
C ALA A 265 4.62 -2.82 -23.16
N LEU A 266 4.00 -4.00 -23.19
CA LEU A 266 2.59 -4.16 -23.54
C LEU A 266 1.68 -3.42 -22.57
N ILE A 267 1.93 -3.54 -21.26
CA ILE A 267 1.17 -2.81 -20.22
C ILE A 267 1.33 -1.31 -20.38
N LYS A 268 2.56 -0.80 -20.54
CA LYS A 268 2.82 0.63 -20.71
C LYS A 268 2.14 1.25 -21.93
N ASN A 269 1.99 0.47 -23.00
CA ASN A 269 1.41 0.93 -24.26
C ASN A 269 -0.09 0.62 -24.37
N SER A 270 -0.71 0.10 -23.31
CA SER A 270 -2.15 -0.09 -23.26
C SER A 270 -2.87 1.23 -22.94
N GLU A 271 -4.16 1.29 -23.22
CA GLU A 271 -5.03 2.42 -22.84
C GLU A 271 -5.42 2.41 -21.36
N LEU A 272 -5.02 1.36 -20.62
CA LEU A 272 -5.26 1.22 -19.19
C LEU A 272 -4.22 1.99 -18.39
N GLU A 273 -4.59 2.48 -17.22
CA GLU A 273 -3.65 3.10 -16.29
C GLU A 273 -2.65 2.06 -15.77
N PRO A 274 -1.35 2.21 -16.02
CA PRO A 274 -0.36 1.31 -15.46
C PRO A 274 -0.33 1.44 -13.93
N ALA A 275 -0.18 0.32 -13.24
CA ALA A 275 0.01 0.35 -11.78
C ALA A 275 1.25 1.18 -11.44
N PRO A 276 1.19 2.07 -10.43
CA PRO A 276 2.24 3.06 -10.16
C PRO A 276 3.59 2.51 -9.69
N ARG A 277 3.78 1.20 -9.62
CA ARG A 277 5.04 0.58 -9.20
C ARG A 277 6.10 0.67 -10.29
N LYS A 278 6.97 1.66 -10.21
CA LYS A 278 8.00 2.03 -11.20
C LYS A 278 8.99 0.93 -11.60
N ARG A 279 9.20 -0.13 -10.82
CA ARG A 279 10.21 -1.17 -11.14
C ARG A 279 9.68 -2.41 -11.84
N GLU A 280 8.38 -2.69 -11.73
CA GLU A 280 7.80 -3.88 -12.33
C GLU A 280 6.31 -3.63 -12.61
N LEU A 281 6.03 -2.97 -13.73
CA LEU A 281 4.66 -2.85 -14.20
C LEU A 281 4.14 -4.24 -14.55
N ARG A 282 3.36 -4.84 -13.64
CA ARG A 282 2.77 -6.17 -13.80
C ARG A 282 1.27 -6.12 -14.06
N SER A 283 0.69 -4.95 -13.98
CA SER A 283 -0.74 -4.77 -14.15
C SER A 283 -1.06 -3.38 -14.69
N ALA A 284 -2.15 -3.31 -15.42
CA ALA A 284 -2.79 -2.06 -15.83
C ALA A 284 -4.27 -2.12 -15.44
N TRP A 285 -4.83 -0.97 -15.07
CA TRP A 285 -6.10 -0.88 -14.38
C TRP A 285 -7.04 0.12 -15.04
N TRP A 286 -8.33 -0.13 -14.89
CA TRP A 286 -9.40 0.81 -15.18
C TRP A 286 -10.27 0.97 -13.94
N ARG A 287 -10.50 2.21 -13.53
CA ARG A 287 -11.34 2.54 -12.39
C ARG A 287 -12.82 2.39 -12.76
N LEU A 288 -13.53 1.53 -12.06
CA LEU A 288 -14.95 1.26 -12.28
C LEU A 288 -15.84 2.15 -11.39
N ALA A 289 -15.46 2.34 -10.12
CA ALA A 289 -16.24 3.11 -9.16
C ALA A 289 -15.39 3.59 -7.98
N ASP A 290 -15.87 4.65 -7.33
CA ASP A 290 -15.30 5.24 -6.11
C ASP A 290 -15.97 4.71 -4.83
N ILE A 291 -16.12 3.41 -4.76
CA ILE A 291 -16.68 2.73 -3.61
C ILE A 291 -15.71 1.65 -3.16
N GLY A 292 -15.33 1.70 -1.88
CA GLY A 292 -14.33 0.79 -1.33
C GLY A 292 -14.89 -0.28 -0.41
N THR A 293 -14.02 -1.18 -0.02
CA THR A 293 -14.33 -2.28 0.90
C THR A 293 -14.65 -1.82 2.32
N GLY A 294 -14.18 -0.60 2.70
CA GLY A 294 -14.45 0.01 4.01
C GLY A 294 -15.80 0.73 4.11
N SER A 295 -16.56 0.79 3.02
CA SER A 295 -17.88 1.43 3.03
C SER A 295 -18.88 0.59 3.80
N ASP A 296 -19.72 1.26 4.59
CA ASP A 296 -20.89 0.62 5.22
C ASP A 296 -21.76 -0.02 4.13
N GLN A 297 -22.14 -1.28 4.32
CA GLN A 297 -22.99 -2.02 3.36
C GLN A 297 -24.31 -1.30 3.06
N SER A 298 -24.83 -0.52 4.02
CA SER A 298 -26.03 0.29 3.87
C SER A 298 -25.85 1.44 2.87
N LEU A 299 -24.62 1.83 2.57
CA LEU A 299 -24.27 2.89 1.62
C LEU A 299 -24.00 2.37 0.20
N TRP A 300 -23.93 1.05 0.01
CA TRP A 300 -23.73 0.49 -1.32
C TRP A 300 -24.96 0.73 -2.20
N PRO A 301 -24.78 1.23 -3.44
CA PRO A 301 -25.90 1.35 -4.37
C PRO A 301 -26.63 0.02 -4.56
N SER A 302 -27.95 0.04 -4.57
CA SER A 302 -28.77 -1.16 -4.76
C SER A 302 -28.58 -1.82 -6.13
N ASP A 303 -28.05 -1.08 -7.10
CA ASP A 303 -27.75 -1.47 -8.47
C ASP A 303 -26.22 -1.44 -8.77
N LEU A 304 -25.38 -1.54 -7.75
CA LEU A 304 -23.92 -1.45 -7.88
C LEU A 304 -23.37 -2.39 -8.94
N GLY A 305 -23.83 -3.65 -8.96
CA GLY A 305 -23.39 -4.62 -9.97
C GLY A 305 -23.73 -4.18 -11.40
N ALA A 306 -24.92 -3.62 -11.63
CA ALA A 306 -25.30 -3.11 -12.94
C ALA A 306 -24.45 -1.88 -13.36
N GLN A 307 -24.15 -0.99 -12.43
CA GLN A 307 -23.26 0.16 -12.69
C GLN A 307 -21.86 -0.31 -13.06
N LEU A 308 -21.30 -1.28 -12.32
CA LEU A 308 -19.99 -1.84 -12.61
C LEU A 308 -19.96 -2.64 -13.92
N ASP A 309 -21.02 -3.36 -14.26
CA ASP A 309 -21.17 -4.03 -15.57
C ASP A 309 -21.12 -3.02 -16.72
N ALA A 310 -21.84 -1.91 -16.61
CA ALA A 310 -21.85 -0.86 -17.62
C ALA A 310 -20.45 -0.23 -17.80
N GLN A 311 -19.74 0.03 -16.71
CA GLN A 311 -18.36 0.55 -16.77
C GLN A 311 -17.38 -0.49 -17.33
N TYR A 312 -17.53 -1.75 -17.00
CA TYR A 312 -16.69 -2.83 -17.52
C TYR A 312 -16.84 -3.00 -19.05
N GLU A 313 -18.04 -2.91 -19.58
CA GLU A 313 -18.27 -3.00 -21.03
C GLU A 313 -17.53 -1.90 -21.82
N LEU A 314 -17.28 -0.72 -21.23
CA LEU A 314 -16.51 0.35 -21.88
C LEU A 314 -15.03 -0.02 -22.06
N VAL A 315 -14.46 -0.85 -21.20
CA VAL A 315 -13.04 -1.18 -21.18
C VAL A 315 -12.74 -2.64 -21.51
N ARG A 316 -13.76 -3.47 -21.59
CA ARG A 316 -13.63 -4.92 -21.81
C ARG A 316 -12.74 -5.25 -23.01
N ASN A 317 -13.02 -4.63 -24.16
CA ASN A 317 -12.25 -4.88 -25.38
C ASN A 317 -10.76 -4.54 -25.20
N VAL A 318 -10.44 -3.47 -24.47
CA VAL A 318 -9.05 -3.07 -24.18
C VAL A 318 -8.38 -4.10 -23.27
N ILE A 319 -9.09 -4.61 -22.28
CA ILE A 319 -8.59 -5.66 -21.37
C ILE A 319 -8.37 -6.96 -22.15
N ASP A 320 -9.34 -7.38 -22.93
CA ASP A 320 -9.29 -8.62 -23.73
C ASP A 320 -8.14 -8.55 -24.76
N GLU A 321 -7.99 -7.43 -25.48
CA GLU A 321 -6.87 -7.21 -26.40
C GLU A 321 -5.50 -7.26 -25.70
N LEU A 322 -5.38 -6.60 -24.53
CA LEU A 322 -4.13 -6.64 -23.76
C LEU A 322 -3.81 -8.07 -23.31
N GLN A 323 -4.81 -8.82 -22.84
CA GLN A 323 -4.64 -10.24 -22.46
C GLN A 323 -4.19 -11.10 -23.66
N ASP A 324 -4.80 -10.94 -24.80
CA ASP A 324 -4.46 -11.69 -26.02
C ASP A 324 -3.02 -11.41 -26.47
N ARG A 325 -2.60 -10.14 -26.46
CA ARG A 325 -1.23 -9.73 -26.78
C ARG A 325 -0.21 -10.29 -25.79
N MET A 326 -0.51 -10.26 -24.50
CA MET A 326 0.35 -10.84 -23.46
C MET A 326 0.48 -12.36 -23.61
N MET A 327 -0.64 -13.06 -23.85
CA MET A 327 -0.63 -14.51 -24.09
C MET A 327 0.11 -14.88 -25.39
N ALA A 328 -0.01 -14.07 -26.44
CA ALA A 328 0.75 -14.27 -27.68
C ALA A 328 2.27 -14.15 -27.45
N ALA A 329 2.70 -13.13 -26.71
CA ALA A 329 4.11 -12.92 -26.36
C ALA A 329 4.67 -14.10 -25.54
N ILE A 330 3.91 -14.62 -24.58
CA ILE A 330 4.31 -15.79 -23.76
C ILE A 330 4.45 -17.03 -24.66
N ARG A 331 3.48 -17.31 -25.51
CA ARG A 331 3.53 -18.47 -26.44
C ARG A 331 4.70 -18.38 -27.40
N GLN A 332 4.95 -17.20 -27.96
CA GLN A 332 6.08 -16.97 -28.86
C GLN A 332 7.42 -17.21 -28.15
N HIS A 333 7.55 -16.72 -26.92
CA HIS A 333 8.77 -16.93 -26.14
C HIS A 333 9.02 -18.42 -25.84
N GLN A 334 7.96 -19.17 -25.45
CA GLN A 334 8.05 -20.61 -25.17
C GLN A 334 8.41 -21.47 -26.39
N GLN A 335 8.15 -20.97 -27.61
CA GLN A 335 8.55 -21.67 -28.86
C GLN A 335 10.02 -21.45 -29.24
N HIS A 336 10.67 -20.45 -28.66
CA HIS A 336 12.06 -20.08 -28.95
C HIS A 336 13.04 -20.39 -27.79
N SER A 337 12.52 -20.82 -26.65
CA SER A 337 13.27 -21.30 -25.48
C SER A 337 13.34 -22.82 -25.45
#